data_e5211810f97b405338c849b111b814ae
#
_entry.id   e5211810f97b405338c849b111b814ae
#
_cell.length_a   1.000
_cell.length_b   1.000
_cell.length_c   1.000
_cell.angle_alpha   90.00
_cell.angle_beta   90.00
_cell.angle_gamma   90.00
#
_symmetry.space_group_name_H-M   'P 1'
#
loop_
_entity.id
_entity.type
_entity.pdbx_description
1 polymer ?
#
loop_
_entity_poly.entity_id
_entity_poly.type
_entity_poly.pdbx_seq_one_letter_code
_entity_poly.pdbx_strand_id
1 'polypeptide(L)'
;MKPIRLPDQPRVLVVILRRLGDVLLTTPLIRSVKRAYPQASIDALVFTGTEGILAGNPDLAEIITVPQRSSFLDTLSLIARLFRRYDLALSTQTGDRPTALAVIAGRQSAGPVEAGGSASALKRFFLSRSYVTDSQQHRLLDILRLADVLGIPSHREVVCPPAAPGSELAPRQLYAVIHAAPMFVYKRWTGEGWRALAAALRDRGFMTVSTGAASDRAYLDEVWHNANVLRLDGKLAWPELTALIAAARVYIGPDTAITHLAAATGIPTVALYGPTDPRLWGPWPPGGFDRPWQAAGTIQRRGNVWLVQNPLPCLPCDKLGCEGHLNSYSQCLDELSVQQVLAAVDQALSPIATGVTG
;
A
#
# COMPACT_ATOMS: atom_id res chain seq x y z
N MET A 1 14.98 19.22 19.91
CA MET A 1 13.69 19.95 19.75
C MET A 1 12.84 19.69 20.99
N LYS A 2 12.09 20.69 21.50
CA LYS A 2 11.15 20.43 22.62
C LYS A 2 10.03 19.49 22.12
N PRO A 3 9.62 18.49 22.92
CA PRO A 3 8.54 17.59 22.51
C PRO A 3 7.24 18.37 22.28
N ILE A 4 6.42 17.88 21.34
CA ILE A 4 5.06 18.40 21.16
C ILE A 4 4.25 18.01 22.40
N ARG A 5 3.70 19.00 23.09
CA ARG A 5 2.82 18.76 24.25
C ARG A 5 1.38 18.68 23.75
N LEU A 6 0.77 17.54 23.94
CA LEU A 6 -0.65 17.29 23.67
C LEU A 6 -1.40 17.10 24.98
N PRO A 7 -2.72 17.34 25.03
CA PRO A 7 -3.55 16.98 26.16
C PRO A 7 -3.61 15.46 26.36
N ASP A 8 -4.12 15.00 27.50
CA ASP A 8 -4.21 13.55 27.82
C ASP A 8 -5.09 12.77 26.82
N GLN A 9 -6.11 13.42 26.26
CA GLN A 9 -7.01 12.87 25.26
C GLN A 9 -6.97 13.72 23.97
N PRO A 10 -5.88 13.65 23.20
CA PRO A 10 -5.71 14.53 22.06
C PRO A 10 -6.59 14.09 20.87
N ARG A 11 -7.11 15.08 20.16
CA ARG A 11 -7.71 14.87 18.84
C ARG A 11 -6.64 15.02 17.78
N VAL A 12 -6.43 13.98 16.99
CA VAL A 12 -5.39 13.94 15.96
C VAL A 12 -6.00 13.72 14.59
N LEU A 13 -5.59 14.51 13.60
CA LEU A 13 -5.94 14.30 12.19
C LEU A 13 -4.72 13.83 11.42
N VAL A 14 -4.86 12.74 10.67
CA VAL A 14 -3.84 12.30 9.70
C VAL A 14 -4.37 12.55 8.29
N VAL A 15 -3.71 13.42 7.53
CA VAL A 15 -4.10 13.80 6.16
C VAL A 15 -3.33 12.95 5.17
N ILE A 16 -4.06 12.11 4.40
CA ILE A 16 -3.49 11.11 3.47
C ILE A 16 -4.20 11.23 2.12
N LEU A 17 -3.94 12.31 1.39
CA LEU A 17 -4.58 12.57 0.09
C LEU A 17 -3.80 11.90 -1.04
N ARG A 18 -3.78 10.57 -1.04
CA ARG A 18 -3.02 9.70 -1.96
C ARG A 18 -3.84 8.46 -2.35
N ARG A 19 -3.18 7.54 -3.06
CA ARG A 19 -3.75 6.27 -3.52
C ARG A 19 -3.84 5.24 -2.39
N LEU A 20 -4.61 4.18 -2.62
CA LEU A 20 -4.85 3.08 -1.67
C LEU A 20 -3.58 2.53 -1.02
N GLY A 21 -2.51 2.31 -1.80
CA GLY A 21 -1.23 1.82 -1.26
C GLY A 21 -0.59 2.79 -0.28
N ASP A 22 -0.57 4.09 -0.58
CA ASP A 22 -0.07 5.12 0.34
C ASP A 22 -0.90 5.19 1.63
N VAL A 23 -2.23 5.03 1.51
CA VAL A 23 -3.14 5.02 2.67
C VAL A 23 -2.81 3.84 3.58
N LEU A 24 -2.66 2.65 3.03
CA LEU A 24 -2.27 1.45 3.79
C LEU A 24 -0.90 1.62 4.45
N LEU A 25 0.11 2.11 3.71
CA LEU A 25 1.47 2.33 4.21
C LEU A 25 1.57 3.47 5.24
N THR A 26 0.49 4.22 5.48
CA THR A 26 0.42 5.24 6.55
C THR A 26 -0.10 4.65 7.87
N THR A 27 -0.71 3.48 7.86
CA THR A 27 -1.27 2.86 9.09
C THR A 27 -0.23 2.63 10.20
N PRO A 28 1.06 2.36 9.92
CA PRO A 28 2.10 2.31 10.94
C PRO A 28 2.29 3.63 11.71
N LEU A 29 2.16 4.78 11.04
CA LEU A 29 2.19 6.07 11.71
C LEU A 29 0.97 6.25 12.62
N ILE A 30 -0.23 5.90 12.15
CA ILE A 30 -1.47 5.95 12.92
C ILE A 30 -1.32 5.08 14.18
N ARG A 31 -0.82 3.86 14.02
CA ARG A 31 -0.49 2.93 15.13
C ARG A 31 0.51 3.53 16.10
N SER A 32 1.56 4.18 15.61
CA SER A 32 2.60 4.82 16.43
C SER A 32 2.00 5.93 17.29
N VAL A 33 1.14 6.78 16.72
CA VAL A 33 0.43 7.83 17.45
C VAL A 33 -0.52 7.23 18.49
N LYS A 34 -1.30 6.21 18.12
CA LYS A 34 -2.25 5.55 19.04
C LYS A 34 -1.56 4.88 20.21
N ARG A 35 -0.41 4.25 19.98
CA ARG A 35 0.40 3.61 21.04
C ARG A 35 1.04 4.63 21.98
N ALA A 36 1.51 5.77 21.44
CA ALA A 36 2.07 6.85 22.26
C ALA A 36 1.00 7.61 23.05
N TYR A 37 -0.22 7.73 22.49
CA TYR A 37 -1.34 8.41 23.10
C TYR A 37 -2.58 7.49 23.08
N PRO A 38 -2.71 6.51 24.01
CA PRO A 38 -3.78 5.51 23.99
C PRO A 38 -5.20 6.09 24.05
N GLN A 39 -5.36 7.26 24.65
CA GLN A 39 -6.65 7.97 24.71
C GLN A 39 -6.91 8.91 23.53
N ALA A 40 -5.99 8.98 22.54
CA ALA A 40 -6.18 9.82 21.37
C ALA A 40 -7.39 9.38 20.54
N SER A 41 -8.19 10.36 20.11
CA SER A 41 -9.15 10.20 19.01
C SER A 41 -8.45 10.57 17.71
N ILE A 42 -8.21 9.57 16.86
CA ILE A 42 -7.45 9.77 15.60
C ILE A 42 -8.41 9.64 14.42
N ASP A 43 -8.50 10.69 13.61
CA ASP A 43 -9.27 10.71 12.37
C ASP A 43 -8.31 10.68 11.17
N ALA A 44 -8.70 9.98 10.10
CA ALA A 44 -7.98 9.96 8.83
C ALA A 44 -8.75 10.74 7.77
N LEU A 45 -8.08 11.67 7.09
CA LEU A 45 -8.63 12.39 5.93
C LEU A 45 -8.04 11.81 4.65
N VAL A 46 -8.87 11.18 3.84
CA VAL A 46 -8.47 10.44 2.64
C VAL A 46 -9.29 10.85 1.41
N PHE A 47 -8.84 10.48 0.21
CA PHE A 47 -9.69 10.63 -0.98
C PHE A 47 -10.83 9.62 -0.98
N THR A 48 -12.01 10.09 -1.45
CA THR A 48 -13.15 9.21 -1.74
C THR A 48 -12.73 8.06 -2.66
N GLY A 49 -13.10 6.82 -2.28
CA GLY A 49 -12.72 5.59 -2.94
C GLY A 49 -11.44 4.95 -2.40
N THR A 50 -10.75 5.60 -1.43
CA THR A 50 -9.58 4.99 -0.77
C THR A 50 -9.82 4.65 0.71
N GLU A 51 -10.96 5.01 1.27
CA GLU A 51 -11.34 4.79 2.66
C GLU A 51 -11.44 3.32 3.05
N GLY A 52 -11.87 2.48 2.10
CA GLY A 52 -12.15 1.07 2.37
C GLY A 52 -10.95 0.28 2.90
N ILE A 53 -9.73 0.65 2.52
CA ILE A 53 -8.50 0.00 3.01
C ILE A 53 -8.21 0.30 4.49
N LEU A 54 -8.91 1.27 5.08
CA LEU A 54 -8.87 1.59 6.52
C LEU A 54 -10.08 1.03 7.27
N ALA A 55 -11.02 0.33 6.59
CA ALA A 55 -12.23 -0.19 7.19
C ALA A 55 -11.91 -1.03 8.44
N GLY A 56 -12.57 -0.72 9.57
CA GLY A 56 -12.38 -1.44 10.81
C GLY A 56 -11.00 -1.28 11.47
N ASN A 57 -10.18 -0.33 11.05
CA ASN A 57 -8.89 -0.08 11.69
C ASN A 57 -9.11 0.35 13.15
N PRO A 58 -8.57 -0.42 14.14
CA PRO A 58 -8.86 -0.19 15.58
C PRO A 58 -8.22 1.07 16.14
N ASP A 59 -7.29 1.68 15.41
CA ASP A 59 -6.58 2.87 15.85
C ASP A 59 -7.27 4.18 15.40
N LEU A 60 -8.31 4.07 14.54
CA LEU A 60 -9.06 5.21 14.00
C LEU A 60 -10.42 5.38 14.67
N ALA A 61 -10.82 6.62 14.90
CA ALA A 61 -12.15 7.00 15.36
C ALA A 61 -13.08 7.32 14.17
N GLU A 62 -12.59 8.10 13.20
CA GLU A 62 -13.38 8.50 12.03
C GLU A 62 -12.51 8.46 10.76
N ILE A 63 -13.11 8.08 9.62
CA ILE A 63 -12.50 8.21 8.29
C ILE A 63 -13.29 9.28 7.53
N ILE A 64 -12.64 10.41 7.26
CA ILE A 64 -13.22 11.55 6.55
C ILE A 64 -12.80 11.45 5.09
N THR A 65 -13.77 11.47 4.18
CA THR A 65 -13.51 11.41 2.74
C THR A 65 -13.65 12.77 2.07
N VAL A 66 -12.81 13.01 1.08
CA VAL A 66 -12.90 14.20 0.21
C VAL A 66 -12.68 13.80 -1.24
N PRO A 67 -13.37 14.41 -2.20
CA PRO A 67 -13.14 14.16 -3.60
C PRO A 67 -11.76 14.66 -4.03
N GLN A 68 -11.16 13.99 -5.04
CA GLN A 68 -9.88 14.43 -5.60
C GLN A 68 -9.97 15.84 -6.18
N ARG A 69 -11.07 16.13 -6.88
CA ARG A 69 -11.42 17.46 -7.36
C ARG A 69 -12.62 17.96 -6.55
N SER A 70 -12.43 19.02 -5.77
CA SER A 70 -13.48 19.64 -4.97
C SER A 70 -13.92 20.94 -5.62
N SER A 71 -15.21 21.25 -5.54
CA SER A 71 -15.69 22.59 -5.83
C SER A 71 -15.19 23.59 -4.79
N PHE A 72 -15.34 24.87 -5.07
CA PHE A 72 -15.00 25.92 -4.10
C PHE A 72 -15.86 25.81 -2.83
N LEU A 73 -17.15 25.55 -2.98
CA LEU A 73 -18.07 25.40 -1.84
C LEU A 73 -17.74 24.17 -0.99
N ASP A 74 -17.41 23.03 -1.61
CA ASP A 74 -16.97 21.83 -0.89
C ASP A 74 -15.68 22.09 -0.11
N THR A 75 -14.76 22.86 -0.71
CA THR A 75 -13.50 23.23 -0.05
C THR A 75 -13.76 24.13 1.16
N LEU A 76 -14.64 25.13 1.05
CA LEU A 76 -15.02 26.00 2.17
C LEU A 76 -15.72 25.21 3.28
N SER A 77 -16.65 24.34 2.93
CA SER A 77 -17.35 23.47 3.88
C SER A 77 -16.36 22.55 4.63
N LEU A 78 -15.41 21.96 3.92
CA LEU A 78 -14.36 21.15 4.53
C LEU A 78 -13.50 21.98 5.48
N ILE A 79 -13.05 23.16 5.06
CA ILE A 79 -12.27 24.08 5.90
C ILE A 79 -13.05 24.44 7.17
N ALA A 80 -14.31 24.82 7.06
CA ALA A 80 -15.15 25.15 8.22
C ALA A 80 -15.31 23.96 9.17
N ARG A 81 -15.49 22.75 8.63
CA ARG A 81 -15.58 21.50 9.42
C ARG A 81 -14.29 21.19 10.16
N LEU A 82 -13.13 21.45 9.57
CA LEU A 82 -11.82 21.06 10.11
C LEU A 82 -11.16 22.15 10.96
N PHE A 83 -11.55 23.42 10.80
CA PHE A 83 -10.82 24.57 11.37
C PHE A 83 -10.56 24.43 12.86
N ARG A 84 -9.25 24.35 13.23
CA ARG A 84 -8.77 24.22 14.62
C ARG A 84 -9.44 23.13 15.45
N ARG A 85 -10.01 22.12 14.79
CA ARG A 85 -10.76 21.04 15.47
C ARG A 85 -9.84 20.03 16.17
N TYR A 86 -8.56 19.96 15.76
CA TYR A 86 -7.59 18.97 16.21
C TYR A 86 -6.48 19.64 17.03
N ASP A 87 -5.99 18.94 18.04
CA ASP A 87 -4.82 19.37 18.80
C ASP A 87 -3.55 19.19 17.98
N LEU A 88 -3.51 18.13 17.13
CA LEU A 88 -2.45 17.84 16.21
C LEU A 88 -3.01 17.43 14.84
N ALA A 89 -2.46 17.97 13.76
CA ALA A 89 -2.72 17.48 12.42
C ALA A 89 -1.44 17.15 11.69
N LEU A 90 -1.40 15.97 11.06
CA LEU A 90 -0.23 15.41 10.39
C LEU A 90 -0.49 15.35 8.88
N SER A 91 0.34 16.02 8.07
CA SER A 91 0.39 15.77 6.64
C SER A 91 1.41 14.66 6.35
N THR A 92 1.02 13.66 5.57
CA THR A 92 1.94 12.59 5.18
C THR A 92 2.65 12.87 3.85
N GLN A 93 2.47 14.06 3.29
CA GLN A 93 2.92 14.42 1.92
C GLN A 93 3.44 15.85 1.86
N THR A 94 4.32 16.11 0.90
CA THR A 94 4.86 17.45 0.63
C THR A 94 3.90 18.35 -0.16
N GLY A 95 2.78 17.84 -0.68
CA GLY A 95 1.81 18.59 -1.48
C GLY A 95 1.18 19.78 -0.74
N ASP A 96 0.78 20.83 -1.48
CA ASP A 96 0.24 22.06 -0.89
C ASP A 96 -1.12 21.82 -0.20
N ARG A 97 -2.05 21.12 -0.87
CA ARG A 97 -3.38 20.83 -0.32
C ARG A 97 -3.34 20.06 1.00
N PRO A 98 -2.63 18.93 1.14
CA PRO A 98 -2.56 18.20 2.40
C PRO A 98 -1.85 18.99 3.50
N THR A 99 -0.80 19.76 3.18
CA THR A 99 -0.10 20.63 4.13
C THR A 99 -1.02 21.75 4.62
N ALA A 100 -1.73 22.43 3.73
CA ALA A 100 -2.67 23.50 4.10
C ALA A 100 -3.80 22.96 4.99
N LEU A 101 -4.38 21.81 4.66
CA LEU A 101 -5.43 21.19 5.47
C LEU A 101 -4.91 20.81 6.86
N ALA A 102 -3.68 20.30 6.98
CA ALA A 102 -3.08 20.02 8.29
C ALA A 102 -2.87 21.31 9.12
N VAL A 103 -2.38 22.39 8.50
CA VAL A 103 -2.21 23.71 9.17
C VAL A 103 -3.54 24.29 9.61
N ILE A 104 -4.58 24.20 8.78
CA ILE A 104 -5.91 24.74 9.08
C ILE A 104 -6.61 23.92 10.18
N ALA A 105 -6.50 22.59 10.11
CA ALA A 105 -7.21 21.68 11.01
C ALA A 105 -6.58 21.62 12.40
N GLY A 106 -5.24 21.64 12.49
CA GLY A 106 -4.51 21.47 13.72
C GLY A 106 -4.21 22.75 14.47
N ARG A 107 -4.26 22.70 15.82
CA ARG A 107 -3.63 23.72 16.67
C ARG A 107 -2.12 23.65 16.56
N GLN A 108 -1.60 22.43 16.43
CA GLN A 108 -0.23 22.10 16.04
C GLN A 108 -0.27 21.25 14.76
N SER A 109 0.71 21.40 13.89
CA SER A 109 0.77 20.66 12.64
C SER A 109 2.19 20.18 12.35
N ALA A 110 2.29 18.98 11.75
CA ALA A 110 3.58 18.46 11.31
C ALA A 110 3.46 17.83 9.90
N GLY A 111 4.55 17.90 9.14
CA GLY A 111 4.56 17.34 7.79
C GLY A 111 5.93 17.35 7.13
N PRO A 112 6.11 16.56 6.04
CA PRO A 112 7.30 16.60 5.21
C PRO A 112 7.35 17.87 4.36
N VAL A 113 8.55 18.30 4.07
CA VAL A 113 8.85 19.37 3.11
C VAL A 113 9.97 18.91 2.18
N GLU A 114 10.07 19.49 1.01
CA GLU A 114 11.17 19.22 0.09
C GLU A 114 12.48 19.91 0.53
N ALA A 115 13.63 19.44 0.04
CA ALA A 115 14.95 19.91 0.47
C ALA A 115 15.19 21.40 0.18
N GLY A 116 14.52 22.01 -0.81
CA GLY A 116 14.75 23.39 -1.21
C GLY A 116 13.49 24.06 -1.78
N GLY A 117 13.65 25.32 -2.21
CA GLY A 117 12.60 26.11 -2.86
C GLY A 117 11.78 26.98 -1.89
N SER A 118 11.20 28.08 -2.44
CA SER A 118 10.37 29.04 -1.70
C SER A 118 9.11 28.42 -1.11
N ALA A 119 8.47 27.49 -1.84
CA ALA A 119 7.28 26.77 -1.38
C ALA A 119 7.60 25.92 -0.13
N SER A 120 8.75 25.25 -0.09
CA SER A 120 9.18 24.49 1.09
C SER A 120 9.49 25.38 2.27
N ALA A 121 10.10 26.55 2.05
CA ALA A 121 10.34 27.55 3.10
C ALA A 121 9.01 28.05 3.69
N LEU A 122 8.01 28.33 2.84
CA LEU A 122 6.68 28.76 3.27
C LEU A 122 5.99 27.66 4.10
N LYS A 123 6.04 26.41 3.66
CA LYS A 123 5.49 25.26 4.41
C LYS A 123 6.16 25.10 5.79
N ARG A 124 7.49 25.25 5.86
CA ARG A 124 8.23 25.23 7.14
C ARG A 124 7.80 26.34 8.09
N PHE A 125 7.46 27.50 7.56
CA PHE A 125 6.99 28.62 8.38
C PHE A 125 5.64 28.35 9.02
N PHE A 126 4.68 27.74 8.29
CA PHE A 126 3.33 27.47 8.78
C PHE A 126 3.21 26.15 9.58
N LEU A 127 4.03 25.15 9.30
CA LEU A 127 4.04 23.91 10.07
C LEU A 127 4.72 24.14 11.44
N SER A 128 4.10 23.64 12.51
CA SER A 128 4.70 23.63 13.84
C SER A 128 5.98 22.79 13.89
N ARG A 129 6.02 21.73 13.08
CA ARG A 129 7.17 20.85 12.89
C ARG A 129 7.25 20.36 11.46
N SER A 130 8.46 20.17 10.96
CA SER A 130 8.67 19.59 9.64
C SER A 130 9.95 18.78 9.58
N TYR A 131 10.02 17.88 8.63
CA TYR A 131 11.26 17.20 8.24
C TYR A 131 11.43 17.27 6.73
N VAL A 132 12.66 17.14 6.26
CA VAL A 132 12.93 17.05 4.82
C VAL A 132 12.70 15.62 4.37
N THR A 133 11.78 15.40 3.41
CA THR A 133 11.52 14.08 2.84
C THR A 133 12.77 13.50 2.19
N ASP A 134 12.92 12.18 2.29
CA ASP A 134 14.02 11.45 1.65
C ASP A 134 13.47 10.63 0.49
N SER A 135 13.76 11.07 -0.72
CA SER A 135 13.33 10.40 -1.95
C SER A 135 14.04 9.06 -2.22
N GLN A 136 15.05 8.72 -1.42
CA GLN A 136 15.76 7.44 -1.53
C GLN A 136 15.34 6.44 -0.45
N GLN A 137 14.48 6.85 0.47
CA GLN A 137 14.00 6.00 1.55
C GLN A 137 12.66 5.35 1.19
N HIS A 138 12.46 4.10 1.66
CA HIS A 138 11.17 3.42 1.52
C HIS A 138 10.03 4.28 2.07
N ARG A 139 8.94 4.39 1.31
CA ARG A 139 7.83 5.31 1.59
C ARG A 139 7.28 5.19 3.01
N LEU A 140 7.12 3.97 3.52
CA LEU A 140 6.66 3.73 4.90
C LEU A 140 7.64 4.33 5.92
N LEU A 141 8.93 4.15 5.72
CA LEU A 141 9.96 4.67 6.63
C LEU A 141 10.03 6.20 6.58
N ASP A 142 9.89 6.81 5.39
CA ASP A 142 9.83 8.27 5.26
C ASP A 142 8.60 8.84 6.00
N ILE A 143 7.43 8.20 5.89
CA ILE A 143 6.23 8.59 6.65
C ILE A 143 6.46 8.46 8.16
N LEU A 144 7.12 7.40 8.62
CA LEU A 144 7.40 7.18 10.04
C LEU A 144 8.35 8.21 10.66
N ARG A 145 9.10 8.98 9.87
CA ARG A 145 9.85 10.14 10.37
C ARG A 145 8.98 11.19 11.05
N LEU A 146 7.67 11.17 10.78
CA LEU A 146 6.73 11.97 11.58
C LEU A 146 6.71 11.54 13.05
N ALA A 147 6.86 10.26 13.36
CA ALA A 147 6.98 9.79 14.74
C ALA A 147 8.25 10.38 15.41
N ASP A 148 9.38 10.40 14.69
CA ASP A 148 10.63 11.01 15.19
C ASP A 148 10.45 12.51 15.46
N VAL A 149 9.77 13.22 14.56
CA VAL A 149 9.46 14.65 14.70
C VAL A 149 8.55 14.92 15.91
N LEU A 150 7.66 13.98 16.23
CA LEU A 150 6.80 14.04 17.39
C LEU A 150 7.50 13.62 18.69
N GLY A 151 8.66 12.97 18.59
CA GLY A 151 9.39 12.40 19.71
C GLY A 151 8.73 11.16 20.31
N ILE A 152 8.02 10.37 19.49
CA ILE A 152 7.33 9.14 19.90
C ILE A 152 7.98 7.91 19.26
N PRO A 153 7.88 6.73 19.90
CA PRO A 153 8.35 5.48 19.29
C PRO A 153 7.62 5.16 17.98
N SER A 154 8.36 4.73 16.96
CA SER A 154 7.79 4.27 15.69
C SER A 154 7.46 2.79 15.73
N HIS A 155 6.25 2.42 15.28
CA HIS A 155 5.81 1.05 15.05
C HIS A 155 5.75 0.81 13.55
N ARG A 156 6.32 -0.29 13.07
CA ARG A 156 6.46 -0.57 11.62
C ARG A 156 5.40 -1.53 11.09
N GLU A 157 4.46 -1.94 11.93
CA GLU A 157 3.40 -2.87 11.57
C GLU A 157 2.35 -2.19 10.69
N VAL A 158 2.12 -2.71 9.50
CA VAL A 158 1.01 -2.29 8.63
C VAL A 158 -0.29 -2.88 9.19
N VAL A 159 -1.29 -2.03 9.38
CA VAL A 159 -2.60 -2.44 9.91
C VAL A 159 -3.56 -2.62 8.76
N CYS A 160 -3.85 -3.88 8.44
CA CYS A 160 -4.83 -4.25 7.42
C CYS A 160 -6.27 -4.08 7.94
N PRO A 161 -7.28 -3.96 7.05
CA PRO A 161 -8.66 -4.21 7.43
C PRO A 161 -8.77 -5.57 8.14
N PRO A 162 -9.48 -5.67 9.28
CA PRO A 162 -9.61 -6.93 10.00
C PRO A 162 -10.28 -7.97 9.10
N ALA A 163 -9.75 -9.19 9.12
CA ALA A 163 -10.33 -10.28 8.34
C ALA A 163 -11.77 -10.57 8.83
N ALA A 164 -12.73 -10.52 7.94
CA ALA A 164 -14.10 -10.93 8.27
C ALA A 164 -14.14 -12.44 8.55
N PRO A 165 -14.86 -12.90 9.58
CA PRO A 165 -15.01 -14.32 9.80
C PRO A 165 -15.78 -14.97 8.63
N GLY A 166 -15.18 -16.02 8.02
CA GLY A 166 -15.81 -16.96 7.12
C GLY A 166 -16.55 -16.34 5.93
N SER A 167 -15.84 -15.87 4.90
CA SER A 167 -16.51 -15.57 3.63
C SER A 167 -16.97 -16.88 2.99
N GLU A 168 -18.27 -17.04 2.74
CA GLU A 168 -18.84 -18.17 1.98
C GLU A 168 -18.26 -18.25 0.54
N LEU A 169 -17.65 -17.15 0.07
CA LEU A 169 -17.02 -17.05 -1.24
C LEU A 169 -15.60 -17.66 -1.28
N ALA A 170 -14.96 -17.91 -0.12
CA ALA A 170 -13.66 -18.53 -0.08
C ALA A 170 -13.75 -20.03 -0.38
N PRO A 171 -12.90 -20.58 -1.27
CA PRO A 171 -12.86 -22.01 -1.56
C PRO A 171 -12.56 -22.84 -0.32
N ARG A 172 -13.18 -24.01 -0.20
CA ARG A 172 -12.88 -24.99 0.86
C ARG A 172 -11.59 -25.78 0.59
N GLN A 173 -11.16 -25.84 -0.66
CA GLN A 173 -9.93 -26.50 -1.09
C GLN A 173 -8.74 -25.55 -1.09
N LEU A 174 -7.50 -26.08 -1.23
CA LEU A 174 -6.31 -25.26 -1.36
C LEU A 174 -6.39 -24.31 -2.55
N TYR A 175 -6.11 -23.03 -2.33
CA TYR A 175 -6.18 -22.02 -3.38
C TYR A 175 -5.04 -21.01 -3.33
N ALA A 176 -4.78 -20.44 -4.51
CA ALA A 176 -3.91 -19.30 -4.72
C ALA A 176 -4.76 -18.09 -5.12
N VAL A 177 -4.45 -16.92 -4.57
CA VAL A 177 -5.09 -15.66 -4.99
C VAL A 177 -4.21 -14.98 -6.03
N ILE A 178 -4.80 -14.63 -7.17
CA ILE A 178 -4.17 -13.81 -8.21
C ILE A 178 -4.93 -12.48 -8.33
N HIS A 179 -4.19 -11.37 -8.23
CA HIS A 179 -4.69 -10.03 -8.52
C HIS A 179 -4.03 -9.52 -9.79
N ALA A 180 -4.67 -9.70 -10.96
CA ALA A 180 -4.08 -9.39 -12.26
C ALA A 180 -4.34 -7.96 -12.76
N ALA A 181 -5.18 -7.16 -12.05
CA ALA A 181 -5.68 -5.87 -12.50
C ALA A 181 -5.04 -4.68 -11.75
N PRO A 182 -3.84 -4.24 -12.12
CA PRO A 182 -3.31 -2.98 -11.59
C PRO A 182 -4.05 -1.78 -12.22
N MET A 183 -4.17 -0.68 -11.45
CA MET A 183 -4.78 0.56 -11.92
C MET A 183 -4.16 1.10 -13.23
N PHE A 184 -2.86 0.89 -13.43
CA PHE A 184 -2.11 1.43 -14.57
C PHE A 184 -1.72 0.36 -15.55
N VAL A 185 -1.88 0.64 -16.85
CA VAL A 185 -1.55 -0.28 -17.94
C VAL A 185 -0.07 -0.67 -17.87
N TYR A 186 0.83 0.26 -17.64
CA TYR A 186 2.27 0.01 -17.56
C TYR A 186 2.72 -0.90 -16.38
N LYS A 187 1.80 -1.29 -15.49
CA LYS A 187 2.04 -2.26 -14.42
C LYS A 187 1.41 -3.63 -14.70
N ARG A 188 0.81 -3.82 -15.85
CA ARG A 188 0.20 -5.09 -16.25
C ARG A 188 1.26 -6.09 -16.70
N TRP A 189 1.12 -7.31 -16.26
CA TRP A 189 1.75 -8.46 -16.88
C TRP A 189 0.87 -9.01 -18.00
N THR A 190 1.38 -9.85 -18.87
CA THR A 190 0.65 -10.35 -20.03
C THR A 190 -0.51 -11.27 -19.63
N GLY A 191 -1.64 -11.20 -20.36
CA GLY A 191 -2.78 -12.10 -20.15
C GLY A 191 -2.41 -13.57 -20.39
N GLU A 192 -1.51 -13.84 -21.34
CA GLU A 192 -0.97 -15.19 -21.59
C GLU A 192 -0.18 -15.69 -20.37
N GLY A 193 0.68 -14.84 -19.79
CA GLY A 193 1.44 -15.16 -18.58
C GLY A 193 0.52 -15.52 -17.41
N TRP A 194 -0.54 -14.74 -17.17
CA TRP A 194 -1.51 -15.01 -16.12
C TRP A 194 -2.24 -16.35 -16.34
N ARG A 195 -2.69 -16.64 -17.57
CA ARG A 195 -3.35 -17.91 -17.89
C ARG A 195 -2.43 -19.11 -17.73
N ALA A 196 -1.20 -19.01 -18.19
CA ALA A 196 -0.20 -20.07 -18.05
C ALA A 196 0.15 -20.32 -16.57
N LEU A 197 0.27 -19.25 -15.77
CA LEU A 197 0.46 -19.36 -14.32
C LEU A 197 -0.73 -20.06 -13.66
N ALA A 198 -1.97 -19.68 -13.99
CA ALA A 198 -3.17 -20.32 -13.44
C ALA A 198 -3.26 -21.82 -13.81
N ALA A 199 -2.90 -22.20 -15.04
CA ALA A 199 -2.80 -23.58 -15.46
C ALA A 199 -1.75 -24.36 -14.63
N ALA A 200 -0.56 -23.80 -14.48
CA ALA A 200 0.51 -24.42 -13.71
C ALA A 200 0.17 -24.55 -12.21
N LEU A 201 -0.56 -23.62 -11.63
CA LEU A 201 -1.07 -23.70 -10.26
C LEU A 201 -2.12 -24.81 -10.12
N ARG A 202 -3.03 -24.94 -11.07
CA ARG A 202 -4.01 -26.03 -11.11
C ARG A 202 -3.34 -27.40 -11.18
N ASP A 203 -2.30 -27.55 -12.00
CA ASP A 203 -1.52 -28.79 -12.12
C ASP A 203 -0.80 -29.15 -10.81
N ARG A 204 -0.57 -28.15 -9.93
CA ARG A 204 -0.08 -28.30 -8.56
C ARG A 204 -1.19 -28.54 -7.52
N GLY A 205 -2.43 -28.67 -7.94
CA GLY A 205 -3.60 -28.91 -7.07
C GLY A 205 -4.21 -27.66 -6.43
N PHE A 206 -3.85 -26.45 -6.89
CA PHE A 206 -4.44 -25.22 -6.39
C PHE A 206 -5.62 -24.75 -7.24
N MET A 207 -6.73 -24.38 -6.61
CA MET A 207 -7.72 -23.52 -7.26
C MET A 207 -7.13 -22.11 -7.39
N THR A 208 -7.29 -21.50 -8.55
CA THR A 208 -6.94 -20.08 -8.74
C THR A 208 -8.17 -19.21 -8.47
N VAL A 209 -8.02 -18.23 -7.58
CA VAL A 209 -9.02 -17.20 -7.29
C VAL A 209 -8.52 -15.84 -7.80
N SER A 210 -9.29 -15.24 -8.71
CA SER A 210 -8.98 -13.90 -9.23
C SER A 210 -9.74 -12.83 -8.45
N THR A 211 -9.05 -11.75 -8.10
CA THR A 211 -9.62 -10.58 -7.45
C THR A 211 -9.42 -9.32 -8.30
N GLY A 212 -10.31 -8.36 -8.14
CA GLY A 212 -10.30 -7.06 -8.82
C GLY A 212 -11.49 -6.22 -8.37
N ALA A 213 -11.53 -4.95 -8.75
CA ALA A 213 -12.70 -4.11 -8.60
C ALA A 213 -13.76 -4.44 -9.65
N ALA A 214 -14.99 -4.00 -9.44
CA ALA A 214 -16.05 -4.15 -10.44
C ALA A 214 -15.72 -3.46 -11.78
N SER A 215 -14.97 -2.36 -11.72
CA SER A 215 -14.47 -1.64 -12.90
C SER A 215 -13.44 -2.42 -13.72
N ASP A 216 -12.81 -3.44 -13.13
CA ASP A 216 -11.75 -4.19 -13.80
C ASP A 216 -12.30 -5.38 -14.61
N ARG A 217 -13.61 -5.63 -14.56
CA ARG A 217 -14.24 -6.82 -15.17
C ARG A 217 -13.90 -6.98 -16.65
N ALA A 218 -14.05 -5.92 -17.44
CA ALA A 218 -13.79 -5.99 -18.88
C ALA A 218 -12.36 -6.44 -19.18
N TYR A 219 -11.38 -5.85 -18.49
CA TYR A 219 -9.98 -6.26 -18.61
C TYR A 219 -9.75 -7.69 -18.10
N LEU A 220 -10.36 -8.06 -16.98
CA LEU A 220 -10.22 -9.41 -16.43
C LEU A 220 -10.93 -10.47 -17.28
N ASP A 221 -11.98 -10.13 -18.06
CA ASP A 221 -12.59 -11.01 -19.03
C ASP A 221 -11.62 -11.36 -20.17
N GLU A 222 -10.82 -10.40 -20.61
CA GLU A 222 -9.76 -10.62 -21.59
C GLU A 222 -8.62 -11.47 -21.00
N VAL A 223 -8.15 -11.13 -19.79
CA VAL A 223 -7.07 -11.85 -19.11
C VAL A 223 -7.45 -13.32 -18.90
N TRP A 224 -8.67 -13.61 -18.41
CA TRP A 224 -9.11 -14.95 -18.03
C TRP A 224 -9.91 -15.68 -19.12
N HIS A 225 -9.84 -15.19 -20.37
CA HIS A 225 -10.53 -15.84 -21.46
C HIS A 225 -10.16 -17.34 -21.53
N ASN A 226 -11.16 -18.22 -21.49
CA ASN A 226 -10.99 -19.68 -21.49
C ASN A 226 -10.15 -20.26 -20.34
N ALA A 227 -9.87 -19.49 -19.28
CA ALA A 227 -9.17 -20.01 -18.09
C ALA A 227 -10.15 -20.48 -17.02
N ASN A 228 -9.83 -21.60 -16.37
CA ASN A 228 -10.61 -22.09 -15.22
C ASN A 228 -10.16 -21.39 -13.93
N VAL A 229 -10.78 -20.25 -13.64
CA VAL A 229 -10.44 -19.36 -12.51
C VAL A 229 -11.74 -18.93 -11.82
N LEU A 230 -11.80 -19.03 -10.49
CA LEU A 230 -12.89 -18.46 -9.70
C LEU A 230 -12.80 -16.93 -9.67
N ARG A 231 -13.76 -16.25 -10.28
CA ARG A 231 -13.81 -14.79 -10.40
C ARG A 231 -14.55 -14.15 -9.23
N LEU A 232 -13.86 -13.37 -8.41
CA LEU A 232 -14.42 -12.61 -7.30
C LEU A 232 -14.29 -11.09 -7.45
N ASP A 233 -14.02 -10.62 -8.66
CA ASP A 233 -13.91 -9.19 -8.97
C ASP A 233 -15.22 -8.44 -8.70
N GLY A 234 -15.14 -7.39 -7.89
CA GLY A 234 -16.25 -6.55 -7.43
C GLY A 234 -17.23 -7.24 -6.49
N LYS A 235 -16.88 -8.40 -5.93
CA LYS A 235 -17.76 -9.18 -5.04
C LYS A 235 -17.36 -9.13 -3.56
N LEU A 236 -16.18 -8.61 -3.25
CA LEU A 236 -15.61 -8.65 -1.90
C LEU A 236 -15.55 -7.24 -1.30
N ALA A 237 -16.01 -7.09 -0.08
CA ALA A 237 -15.66 -5.97 0.77
C ALA A 237 -14.21 -6.13 1.27
N TRP A 238 -13.59 -5.05 1.77
CA TRP A 238 -12.19 -5.07 2.21
C TRP A 238 -11.89 -6.11 3.31
N PRO A 239 -12.73 -6.27 4.37
CA PRO A 239 -12.53 -7.33 5.35
C PRO A 239 -12.62 -8.74 4.77
N GLU A 240 -13.49 -8.96 3.80
CA GLU A 240 -13.62 -10.25 3.09
C GLU A 240 -12.40 -10.52 2.19
N LEU A 241 -11.91 -9.48 1.49
CA LEU A 241 -10.69 -9.58 0.69
C LEU A 241 -9.48 -9.91 1.57
N THR A 242 -9.36 -9.26 2.74
CA THR A 242 -8.31 -9.57 3.71
C THR A 242 -8.40 -11.02 4.18
N ALA A 243 -9.60 -11.50 4.53
CA ALA A 243 -9.83 -12.88 4.95
C ALA A 243 -9.50 -13.89 3.84
N LEU A 244 -9.95 -13.62 2.61
CA LEU A 244 -9.64 -14.45 1.44
C LEU A 244 -8.12 -14.56 1.21
N ILE A 245 -7.41 -13.43 1.26
CA ILE A 245 -5.96 -13.40 1.09
C ILE A 245 -5.27 -14.12 2.25
N ALA A 246 -5.62 -13.83 3.49
CA ALA A 246 -4.99 -14.42 4.67
C ALA A 246 -5.14 -15.94 4.77
N ALA A 247 -6.22 -16.50 4.21
CA ALA A 247 -6.47 -17.95 4.16
C ALA A 247 -5.89 -18.64 2.90
N ALA A 248 -5.37 -17.88 1.93
CA ALA A 248 -4.78 -18.43 0.72
C ALA A 248 -3.43 -19.11 1.02
N ARG A 249 -3.04 -20.05 0.18
CA ARG A 249 -1.72 -20.68 0.28
C ARG A 249 -0.61 -19.78 -0.25
N VAL A 250 -0.92 -18.96 -1.24
CA VAL A 250 -0.03 -17.97 -1.83
C VAL A 250 -0.85 -16.87 -2.51
N TYR A 251 -0.35 -15.67 -2.47
CA TYR A 251 -0.83 -14.53 -3.26
C TYR A 251 0.17 -14.20 -4.35
N ILE A 252 -0.32 -13.90 -5.57
CA ILE A 252 0.49 -13.43 -6.69
C ILE A 252 -0.16 -12.18 -7.29
N GLY A 253 0.61 -11.11 -7.48
CA GLY A 253 0.10 -9.87 -8.08
C GLY A 253 1.19 -8.87 -8.45
N PRO A 254 0.86 -7.87 -9.29
CA PRO A 254 1.77 -6.79 -9.65
C PRO A 254 1.90 -5.76 -8.52
N ASP A 255 2.71 -4.74 -8.71
CA ASP A 255 2.85 -3.59 -7.81
C ASP A 255 1.52 -2.83 -7.66
N THR A 256 0.74 -3.21 -6.63
CA THR A 256 -0.57 -2.63 -6.29
C THR A 256 -0.78 -2.56 -4.78
N ALA A 257 -1.83 -1.81 -4.35
CA ALA A 257 -2.25 -1.76 -2.95
C ALA A 257 -2.60 -3.16 -2.39
N ILE A 258 -3.16 -4.05 -3.23
CA ILE A 258 -3.55 -5.40 -2.82
C ILE A 258 -2.31 -6.27 -2.55
N THR A 259 -1.24 -6.07 -3.29
CA THR A 259 0.04 -6.74 -3.05
C THR A 259 0.67 -6.29 -1.73
N HIS A 260 0.56 -5.00 -1.39
CA HIS A 260 0.97 -4.51 -0.06
C HIS A 260 0.08 -5.08 1.06
N LEU A 261 -1.23 -5.18 0.83
CA LEU A 261 -2.15 -5.83 1.76
C LEU A 261 -1.77 -7.29 1.99
N ALA A 262 -1.54 -8.05 0.92
CA ALA A 262 -1.15 -9.45 0.99
C ALA A 262 0.17 -9.63 1.76
N ALA A 263 1.18 -8.83 1.45
CA ALA A 263 2.44 -8.85 2.18
C ALA A 263 2.24 -8.64 3.68
N ALA A 264 1.40 -7.69 4.06
CA ALA A 264 1.14 -7.33 5.46
C ALA A 264 0.32 -8.39 6.22
N THR A 265 -0.45 -9.25 5.54
CA THR A 265 -1.15 -10.39 6.20
C THR A 265 -0.19 -11.50 6.62
N GLY A 266 1.03 -11.53 6.12
CA GLY A 266 2.03 -12.55 6.45
C GLY A 266 1.99 -13.81 5.59
N ILE A 267 1.03 -13.95 4.66
CA ILE A 267 1.00 -15.09 3.74
C ILE A 267 2.14 -15.02 2.73
N PRO A 268 2.59 -16.14 2.15
CA PRO A 268 3.52 -16.14 1.04
C PRO A 268 3.00 -15.24 -0.10
N THR A 269 3.77 -14.22 -0.46
CA THR A 269 3.38 -13.20 -1.44
C THR A 269 4.42 -13.11 -2.54
N VAL A 270 4.01 -13.34 -3.78
CA VAL A 270 4.84 -13.16 -4.98
C VAL A 270 4.43 -11.86 -5.67
N ALA A 271 5.33 -10.89 -5.68
CA ALA A 271 5.09 -9.55 -6.20
C ALA A 271 5.83 -9.34 -7.53
N LEU A 272 5.09 -9.09 -8.61
CA LEU A 272 5.66 -8.83 -9.94
C LEU A 272 5.94 -7.33 -10.08
N TYR A 273 7.21 -6.97 -10.26
CA TYR A 273 7.66 -5.59 -10.34
C TYR A 273 8.25 -5.27 -11.72
N GLY A 274 7.78 -4.17 -12.27
CA GLY A 274 8.27 -3.60 -13.52
C GLY A 274 9.09 -2.34 -13.27
N PRO A 275 8.68 -1.16 -13.81
CA PRO A 275 9.45 0.08 -13.79
C PRO A 275 9.63 0.71 -12.40
N THR A 276 8.75 0.38 -11.45
CA THR A 276 8.75 0.96 -10.08
C THR A 276 9.98 0.53 -9.29
N ASP A 277 10.59 1.46 -8.57
CA ASP A 277 11.74 1.17 -7.70
C ASP A 277 11.30 0.43 -6.43
N PRO A 278 11.71 -0.84 -6.26
CA PRO A 278 11.33 -1.62 -5.07
C PRO A 278 11.91 -1.06 -3.76
N ARG A 279 13.02 -0.33 -3.82
CA ARG A 279 13.63 0.29 -2.63
C ARG A 279 12.67 1.29 -1.99
N LEU A 280 11.84 1.94 -2.81
CA LEU A 280 10.89 2.97 -2.40
C LEU A 280 9.50 2.40 -2.11
N TRP A 281 9.06 1.41 -2.91
CA TRP A 281 7.68 0.93 -2.95
C TRP A 281 7.54 -0.59 -2.80
N GLY A 282 8.62 -1.32 -2.50
CA GLY A 282 8.52 -2.78 -2.33
C GLY A 282 7.55 -3.16 -1.21
N PRO A 283 6.85 -4.31 -1.30
CA PRO A 283 5.87 -4.71 -0.31
C PRO A 283 6.51 -4.87 1.07
N TRP A 284 5.78 -4.44 2.10
CA TRP A 284 6.26 -4.43 3.48
C TRP A 284 5.72 -5.63 4.27
N PRO A 285 6.57 -6.61 4.65
CA PRO A 285 6.15 -7.77 5.43
C PRO A 285 5.87 -7.42 6.90
N PRO A 286 5.14 -8.27 7.65
CA PRO A 286 5.01 -8.13 9.10
C PRO A 286 6.38 -8.01 9.78
N GLY A 287 6.52 -7.05 10.70
CA GLY A 287 7.79 -6.77 11.38
C GLY A 287 8.83 -6.02 10.54
N GLY A 288 8.58 -5.80 9.25
CA GLY A 288 9.51 -5.12 8.34
C GLY A 288 10.59 -6.03 7.79
N PHE A 289 11.71 -5.47 7.42
CA PHE A 289 12.88 -6.21 6.90
C PHE A 289 14.18 -5.56 7.37
N ASP A 290 15.20 -6.40 7.60
CA ASP A 290 16.52 -5.96 8.05
C ASP A 290 17.37 -5.38 6.91
N ARG A 291 17.10 -5.84 5.69
CA ARG A 291 17.82 -5.40 4.49
C ARG A 291 16.83 -4.77 3.51
N PRO A 292 17.12 -3.57 2.98
CA PRO A 292 16.27 -2.94 1.99
C PRO A 292 16.18 -3.79 0.72
N TRP A 293 15.13 -3.59 -0.06
CA TRP A 293 15.04 -4.12 -1.41
C TRP A 293 16.21 -3.59 -2.26
N GLN A 294 16.66 -4.37 -3.20
CA GLN A 294 17.60 -3.92 -4.23
C GLN A 294 16.82 -3.27 -5.39
N ALA A 295 17.45 -2.37 -6.10
CA ALA A 295 16.85 -1.67 -7.23
C ALA A 295 16.35 -2.62 -8.32
N ALA A 296 17.13 -3.66 -8.62
CA ALA A 296 16.79 -4.70 -9.58
C ALA A 296 17.31 -6.07 -9.11
N GLY A 297 16.68 -7.13 -9.58
CA GLY A 297 17.09 -8.52 -9.30
C GLY A 297 16.03 -9.49 -9.80
N THR A 298 16.41 -10.71 -10.18
CA THR A 298 15.46 -11.69 -10.72
C THR A 298 14.43 -12.11 -9.69
N ILE A 299 14.88 -12.55 -8.51
CA ILE A 299 14.04 -12.89 -7.36
C ILE A 299 14.72 -12.36 -6.12
N GLN A 300 14.02 -11.54 -5.36
CA GLN A 300 14.47 -11.05 -4.06
C GLN A 300 13.48 -11.50 -2.99
N ARG A 301 13.95 -11.86 -1.81
CA ARG A 301 13.08 -12.24 -0.69
C ARG A 301 13.26 -11.31 0.50
N ARG A 302 12.12 -10.88 1.10
CA ARG A 302 12.06 -10.20 2.39
C ARG A 302 10.88 -10.74 3.19
N GLY A 303 11.16 -11.37 4.32
CA GLY A 303 10.11 -12.04 5.10
C GLY A 303 9.32 -13.06 4.27
N ASN A 304 8.01 -12.85 4.20
CA ASN A 304 7.06 -13.65 3.42
C ASN A 304 6.87 -13.17 1.97
N VAL A 305 7.68 -12.21 1.50
CA VAL A 305 7.54 -11.63 0.16
C VAL A 305 8.67 -12.06 -0.77
N TRP A 306 8.32 -12.56 -1.95
CA TRP A 306 9.20 -12.80 -3.10
C TRP A 306 8.87 -11.77 -4.17
N LEU A 307 9.79 -10.86 -4.41
CA LEU A 307 9.69 -9.85 -5.45
C LEU A 307 10.41 -10.33 -6.70
N VAL A 308 9.69 -10.36 -7.83
CA VAL A 308 10.16 -10.89 -9.10
C VAL A 308 10.24 -9.77 -10.13
N GLN A 309 11.38 -9.67 -10.81
CA GLN A 309 11.60 -8.74 -11.91
C GLN A 309 12.30 -9.44 -13.08
N ASN A 310 12.06 -8.96 -14.29
CA ASN A 310 12.97 -9.21 -15.41
C ASN A 310 14.04 -8.10 -15.41
N PRO A 311 15.31 -8.38 -15.04
CA PRO A 311 16.31 -7.36 -14.75
C PRO A 311 16.88 -6.72 -16.05
N LEU A 312 16.09 -5.89 -16.71
CA LEU A 312 16.55 -5.08 -17.83
C LEU A 312 17.49 -3.96 -17.36
N PRO A 313 18.47 -3.53 -18.20
CA PRO A 313 19.45 -2.50 -17.82
C PRO A 313 18.85 -1.15 -17.41
N CYS A 314 17.61 -0.86 -17.81
CA CYS A 314 16.92 0.38 -17.48
C CYS A 314 16.25 0.37 -16.10
N LEU A 315 16.19 -0.77 -15.40
CA LEU A 315 15.50 -0.87 -14.12
C LEU A 315 16.35 -0.41 -12.91
N PRO A 316 15.70 0.25 -11.93
CA PRO A 316 14.36 0.83 -11.98
C PRO A 316 14.37 2.13 -12.78
N CYS A 317 13.42 2.31 -13.68
CA CYS A 317 13.36 3.53 -14.49
C CYS A 317 12.35 4.56 -13.97
N ASP A 318 11.44 4.16 -13.06
CA ASP A 318 10.35 4.98 -12.48
C ASP A 318 9.51 5.74 -13.52
N LYS A 319 9.53 5.27 -14.77
CA LYS A 319 8.74 5.84 -15.87
C LYS A 319 7.31 5.29 -15.82
N LEU A 320 6.40 6.02 -16.46
CA LEU A 320 5.02 5.60 -16.68
C LEU A 320 4.94 4.64 -17.89
N GLY A 321 5.74 3.54 -17.85
CA GLY A 321 5.94 2.62 -18.97
C GLY A 321 7.02 3.08 -19.95
N CYS A 322 7.29 2.28 -20.98
CA CYS A 322 8.38 2.52 -21.93
C CYS A 322 8.19 3.77 -22.78
N GLU A 323 6.94 4.19 -23.01
CA GLU A 323 6.60 5.39 -23.79
C GLU A 323 6.35 6.63 -22.89
N GLY A 324 6.40 6.48 -21.56
CA GLY A 324 6.31 7.60 -20.61
C GLY A 324 4.89 8.11 -20.35
N HIS A 325 3.84 7.30 -20.58
CA HIS A 325 2.45 7.65 -20.27
C HIS A 325 1.66 6.50 -19.64
N LEU A 326 0.53 6.81 -18.98
CA LEU A 326 -0.23 5.87 -18.15
C LEU A 326 -0.76 4.64 -18.88
N ASN A 327 -1.02 4.76 -20.18
CA ASN A 327 -1.52 3.68 -21.03
C ASN A 327 -0.39 2.95 -21.80
N SER A 328 0.86 3.25 -21.48
CA SER A 328 2.03 2.60 -22.08
C SER A 328 2.19 1.17 -21.59
N TYR A 329 2.93 0.37 -22.31
CA TYR A 329 3.40 -0.96 -21.93
C TYR A 329 4.69 -0.88 -21.11
N SER A 330 5.11 -2.00 -20.52
CA SER A 330 6.41 -2.13 -19.86
C SER A 330 7.13 -3.40 -20.33
N GLN A 331 8.15 -3.23 -21.15
CA GLN A 331 8.93 -4.35 -21.69
C GLN A 331 9.43 -5.31 -20.59
N CYS A 332 9.83 -4.78 -19.45
CA CYS A 332 10.28 -5.60 -18.32
C CYS A 332 9.19 -6.51 -17.74
N LEU A 333 7.90 -6.15 -17.88
CA LEU A 333 6.78 -7.01 -17.50
C LEU A 333 6.34 -7.90 -18.67
N ASP A 334 6.34 -7.39 -19.89
CA ASP A 334 5.96 -8.18 -21.06
C ASP A 334 6.93 -9.36 -21.31
N GLU A 335 8.22 -9.16 -21.04
CA GLU A 335 9.26 -10.18 -21.17
C GLU A 335 9.45 -11.02 -19.89
N LEU A 336 8.75 -10.72 -18.80
CA LEU A 336 8.80 -11.53 -17.56
C LEU A 336 8.18 -12.90 -17.85
N SER A 337 9.00 -13.95 -17.84
CA SER A 337 8.54 -15.29 -18.16
C SER A 337 7.74 -15.94 -17.04
N VAL A 338 6.82 -16.83 -17.42
CA VAL A 338 6.04 -17.65 -16.46
C VAL A 338 6.97 -18.50 -15.59
N GLN A 339 8.07 -19.00 -16.15
CA GLN A 339 9.07 -19.80 -15.43
C GLN A 339 9.74 -19.04 -14.28
N GLN A 340 10.06 -17.74 -14.51
CA GLN A 340 10.61 -16.89 -13.45
C GLN A 340 9.59 -16.70 -12.30
N VAL A 341 8.32 -16.47 -12.65
CA VAL A 341 7.24 -16.33 -11.65
C VAL A 341 7.02 -17.64 -10.91
N LEU A 342 6.97 -18.77 -11.61
CA LEU A 342 6.81 -20.10 -11.00
C LEU A 342 7.99 -20.46 -10.08
N ALA A 343 9.20 -20.11 -10.43
CA ALA A 343 10.36 -20.32 -9.56
C ALA A 343 10.20 -19.58 -8.22
N ALA A 344 9.65 -18.36 -8.22
CA ALA A 344 9.34 -17.63 -6.99
C ALA A 344 8.16 -18.25 -6.22
N VAL A 345 7.13 -18.74 -6.92
CA VAL A 345 6.00 -19.45 -6.31
C VAL A 345 6.47 -20.73 -5.64
N ASP A 346 7.30 -21.52 -6.31
CA ASP A 346 7.85 -22.77 -5.75
C ASP A 346 8.71 -22.49 -4.51
N GLN A 347 9.52 -21.42 -4.52
CA GLN A 347 10.25 -20.99 -3.32
C GLN A 347 9.28 -20.54 -2.20
N ALA A 348 8.21 -19.85 -2.54
CA ALA A 348 7.22 -19.33 -1.58
C ALA A 348 6.40 -20.46 -0.93
N LEU A 349 6.18 -21.55 -1.65
CA LEU A 349 5.44 -22.73 -1.19
C LEU A 349 6.32 -23.77 -0.50
N SER A 350 7.63 -23.71 -0.69
CA SER A 350 8.57 -24.62 -0.04
C SER A 350 8.54 -24.42 1.48
N PRO A 351 8.58 -25.51 2.29
CA PRO A 351 8.71 -25.38 3.73
C PRO A 351 9.94 -24.52 4.05
N ILE A 352 9.78 -23.53 4.91
CA ILE A 352 10.92 -22.77 5.43
C ILE A 352 11.75 -23.79 6.21
N ALA A 353 12.95 -24.15 5.73
CA ALA A 353 13.89 -24.89 6.53
C ALA A 353 14.16 -24.05 7.79
N THR A 354 13.48 -24.39 8.89
CA THR A 354 13.82 -23.87 10.21
C THR A 354 15.22 -24.40 10.50
N GLY A 355 16.24 -23.57 10.26
CA GLY A 355 17.59 -23.85 10.70
C GLY A 355 17.58 -23.93 12.22
N VAL A 356 17.37 -25.11 12.73
CA VAL A 356 17.78 -25.47 14.09
C VAL A 356 19.30 -25.58 14.04
N THR A 357 19.98 -24.47 14.32
CA THR A 357 21.37 -24.54 14.75
C THR A 357 21.32 -25.03 16.19
N GLY A 358 21.72 -26.31 16.37
CA GLY A 358 22.01 -26.88 17.67
C GLY A 358 23.16 -26.16 18.38
#